data_8b305fac108e74a50ad397984f9a1008
#
_entry.id   8b305fac108e74a50ad397984f9a1008
#
_cell.length_a   1.000
_cell.length_b   1.000
_cell.length_c   1.000
_cell.angle_alpha   90.00
_cell.angle_beta   90.00
_cell.angle_gamma   90.00
#
_symmetry.space_group_name_H-M   'P 1'
#
loop_
_entity.id
_entity.type
_entity.pdbx_description
1 polymer ?
#
loop_
_entity_poly.entity_id
_entity_poly.type
_entity_poly.pdbx_seq_one_letter_code
_entity_poly.pdbx_strand_id
1 'polypeptide(L)'
;MASEYLYGTYGHLANSVVSATADAPSTALYVGTAPINLVRGYATAGIINTPVRLSNLIDAQSIIGTASNWDKYTLSEAVQAHFANADGNIGPIYVINVLDPTIHRKSAATTKSLNFVNGSASFESEDIILDTLAIAGKAEGTDYNISYNFNTHKVTIMSANADDPLTGAITVTYNEVDVTAIDESTIIGTKTEAGVYTGLQAAELMYQKFNAVVNLFAAPKWSQYPAVYRALVAKATKLNGHWDGFVYADIPLVYDVVSYAEITDPTGDPSAQGYYELINGEYVLSEDETVDAGKTYYSRSVVPTANDTITKAVNWKAANGYTSERSKVFYPKAKGTDGNVYFISTLALAATLRLDLNHDGVPMETCGNKEIPANKQYFGASSTNAGYSVTEANNLCKYGITTLAFWGGSWKIWGDHTAAYTFDSDDVDPRAIFDVSIRMLLYLTNRFQIKWAPTIDKPLTVQLKDTILVREQERLDALVTMGALVGTPKIVFEEAHNTMDDIMHGNFRWDIQVTPTPPLKSASAYVAYTDAGLTAYF
;
A
#
# COMPACT_ATOMS: atom_id res chain seq x y z
N MET A 1 4.80 55.56 -15.03
CA MET A 1 5.77 54.67 -15.63
C MET A 1 5.92 55.06 -17.10
N ALA A 2 7.12 55.49 -17.51
CA ALA A 2 7.37 55.86 -18.90
C ALA A 2 7.21 54.62 -19.76
N SER A 3 6.42 54.73 -20.84
CA SER A 3 6.27 53.70 -21.84
C SER A 3 7.60 53.57 -22.61
N GLU A 4 8.28 52.46 -22.43
CA GLU A 4 9.49 52.13 -23.18
C GLU A 4 9.11 51.83 -24.61
N TYR A 5 9.76 52.50 -25.57
CA TYR A 5 9.57 52.22 -26.99
C TYR A 5 10.23 50.91 -27.36
N LEU A 6 9.43 49.89 -27.67
CA LEU A 6 9.89 48.53 -27.99
C LEU A 6 9.68 48.29 -29.50
N TYR A 7 10.78 47.89 -30.18
CA TYR A 7 10.77 47.47 -31.59
C TYR A 7 11.53 46.16 -31.72
N GLY A 8 10.82 45.02 -31.93
CA GLY A 8 11.40 43.68 -32.02
C GLY A 8 10.59 42.63 -31.24
N THR A 9 11.14 41.41 -31.14
CA THR A 9 10.55 40.28 -30.39
C THR A 9 11.15 40.23 -29.01
N TYR A 10 10.34 40.27 -27.96
CA TYR A 10 10.77 40.29 -26.59
C TYR A 10 10.20 39.10 -25.84
N GLY A 11 11.06 38.35 -25.12
CA GLY A 11 10.67 37.26 -24.23
C GLY A 11 10.78 37.70 -22.77
N HIS A 12 9.74 37.52 -22.00
CA HIS A 12 9.75 37.77 -20.55
C HIS A 12 9.44 36.48 -19.82
N LEU A 13 10.22 36.18 -18.76
CA LEU A 13 9.85 35.17 -17.78
C LEU A 13 8.65 35.70 -16.96
N ALA A 14 7.49 35.14 -17.21
CA ALA A 14 6.33 35.35 -16.34
C ALA A 14 6.48 34.50 -15.07
N ASN A 15 5.93 34.98 -13.94
CA ASN A 15 5.80 34.15 -12.75
C ASN A 15 5.05 32.88 -13.13
N SER A 16 5.54 31.73 -12.62
CA SER A 16 4.90 30.43 -12.83
C SER A 16 3.42 30.54 -12.45
N VAL A 17 2.55 30.53 -13.45
CA VAL A 17 1.15 30.23 -13.21
C VAL A 17 1.16 28.75 -12.91
N VAL A 18 1.08 28.39 -11.62
CA VAL A 18 0.76 27.04 -11.22
C VAL A 18 -0.63 26.81 -11.79
N SER A 19 -0.69 26.13 -12.93
CA SER A 19 -1.94 25.62 -13.47
C SER A 19 -2.49 24.68 -12.41
N ALA A 20 -3.45 25.18 -11.64
CA ALA A 20 -4.24 24.35 -10.77
C ALA A 20 -5.01 23.38 -11.68
N THR A 21 -4.92 22.13 -11.37
CA THR A 21 -5.49 20.94 -12.00
C THR A 21 -4.54 20.21 -12.93
N ALA A 22 -3.53 19.59 -12.35
CA ALA A 22 -3.21 18.26 -12.85
C ALA A 22 -4.51 17.44 -12.74
N ASP A 23 -4.95 16.91 -13.82
CA ASP A 23 -5.90 15.80 -13.86
C ASP A 23 -5.44 14.80 -12.79
N ALA A 24 -6.36 14.30 -11.94
CA ALA A 24 -6.05 13.59 -10.72
C ALA A 24 -4.88 12.60 -10.91
N PRO A 25 -3.69 12.89 -10.40
CA PRO A 25 -2.56 11.97 -10.57
C PRO A 25 -2.84 10.69 -9.81
N SER A 26 -2.27 9.57 -10.25
CA SER A 26 -2.31 8.34 -9.48
C SER A 26 -1.77 8.59 -8.08
N THR A 27 -2.56 8.23 -7.07
CA THR A 27 -2.28 8.53 -5.66
C THR A 27 -2.20 7.21 -4.89
N ALA A 28 -1.02 6.93 -4.35
CA ALA A 28 -0.74 5.73 -3.56
C ALA A 28 -0.90 6.02 -2.06
N LEU A 29 -1.66 5.19 -1.37
CA LEU A 29 -1.83 5.21 0.08
C LEU A 29 -1.36 3.90 0.70
N TYR A 30 -0.46 4.00 1.66
CA TYR A 30 0.01 2.90 2.48
C TYR A 30 -0.50 3.01 3.92
N VAL A 31 -0.91 1.89 4.49
CA VAL A 31 -1.30 1.81 5.91
C VAL A 31 -0.39 0.81 6.60
N GLY A 32 0.13 1.18 7.77
CA GLY A 32 1.05 0.32 8.52
C GLY A 32 1.70 1.02 9.71
N THR A 33 2.87 0.55 10.07
CA THR A 33 3.66 1.03 11.20
C THR A 33 4.90 1.77 10.74
N ALA A 34 5.17 2.93 11.32
CA ALA A 34 6.40 3.71 11.10
C ALA A 34 7.13 3.96 12.42
N PRO A 35 8.46 4.09 12.43
CA PRO A 35 9.24 4.33 13.66
C PRO A 35 9.16 5.80 14.11
N ILE A 36 7.94 6.29 14.32
CA ILE A 36 7.65 7.65 14.76
C ILE A 36 8.25 7.97 16.15
N ASN A 37 8.49 6.94 16.94
CA ASN A 37 9.22 6.99 18.20
C ASN A 37 10.64 7.55 18.07
N LEU A 38 11.21 7.52 16.87
CA LEU A 38 12.53 8.07 16.53
C LEU A 38 12.47 9.52 16.04
N VAL A 39 11.26 10.08 15.95
CA VAL A 39 11.04 11.48 15.55
C VAL A 39 10.74 12.30 16.79
N ARG A 40 11.48 13.37 16.99
CA ARG A 40 11.30 14.26 18.15
C ARG A 40 9.99 15.05 18.05
N GLY A 41 9.27 15.12 19.17
CA GLY A 41 8.00 15.87 19.24
C GLY A 41 6.82 15.22 18.50
N TYR A 42 6.89 13.95 18.18
CA TYR A 42 5.86 13.20 17.45
C TYR A 42 4.46 13.34 18.10
N ALA A 43 4.38 13.40 19.43
CA ALA A 43 3.13 13.44 20.17
C ALA A 43 2.27 14.69 19.86
N THR A 44 2.90 15.79 19.46
CA THR A 44 2.24 17.06 19.14
C THR A 44 2.08 17.29 17.63
N ALA A 45 2.69 16.44 16.81
CA ALA A 45 2.71 16.62 15.36
C ALA A 45 1.39 16.23 14.67
N GLY A 46 0.47 15.52 15.35
CA GLY A 46 -0.85 15.13 14.82
C GLY A 46 -0.77 14.22 13.60
N ILE A 47 0.23 13.33 13.54
CA ILE A 47 0.52 12.46 12.39
C ILE A 47 0.14 10.99 12.63
N ILE A 48 -0.20 10.62 13.86
CA ILE A 48 -0.66 9.28 14.21
C ILE A 48 -2.11 9.12 13.73
N ASN A 49 -2.43 7.99 13.10
CA ASN A 49 -3.74 7.72 12.53
C ASN A 49 -4.27 8.85 11.61
N THR A 50 -3.36 9.52 10.93
CA THR A 50 -3.69 10.63 10.04
C THR A 50 -2.90 10.48 8.75
N PRO A 51 -3.50 10.69 7.57
CA PRO A 51 -2.76 10.67 6.32
C PRO A 51 -1.66 11.73 6.28
N VAL A 52 -0.48 11.33 5.89
CA VAL A 52 0.72 12.17 5.74
C VAL A 52 1.24 12.03 4.32
N ARG A 53 1.58 13.16 3.69
CA ARG A 53 2.21 13.19 2.37
C ARG A 53 3.73 13.13 2.53
N LEU A 54 4.37 12.22 1.79
CA LEU A 54 5.82 12.07 1.72
C LEU A 54 6.28 12.29 0.28
N SER A 55 7.24 13.19 0.08
CA SER A 55 7.71 13.56 -1.26
C SER A 55 9.09 12.98 -1.60
N ASN A 56 9.87 12.63 -0.58
CA ASN A 56 11.21 12.06 -0.69
C ASN A 56 11.66 11.41 0.61
N LEU A 57 12.85 10.81 0.61
CA LEU A 57 13.42 10.13 1.78
C LEU A 57 13.62 11.06 2.98
N ILE A 58 14.04 12.30 2.75
CA ILE A 58 14.29 13.27 3.84
C ILE A 58 12.99 13.65 4.53
N ASP A 59 11.92 13.88 3.76
CA ASP A 59 10.57 14.09 4.30
C ASP A 59 10.15 12.90 5.17
N ALA A 60 10.31 11.68 4.66
CA ALA A 60 9.94 10.46 5.37
C ALA A 60 10.70 10.34 6.71
N GLN A 61 12.03 10.52 6.69
CA GLN A 61 12.85 10.46 7.89
C GLN A 61 12.47 11.52 8.93
N SER A 62 12.14 12.74 8.48
CA SER A 62 11.81 13.85 9.38
C SER A 62 10.40 13.77 9.96
N ILE A 63 9.43 13.18 9.22
CA ILE A 63 8.02 13.19 9.60
C ILE A 63 7.62 11.90 10.30
N ILE A 64 7.96 10.73 9.73
CA ILE A 64 7.53 9.43 10.25
C ILE A 64 8.69 8.55 10.74
N GLY A 65 9.94 8.93 10.44
CA GLY A 65 11.11 8.10 10.68
C GLY A 65 11.27 6.96 9.66
N THR A 66 12.44 6.35 9.64
CA THR A 66 12.74 5.13 8.87
C THR A 66 13.55 4.16 9.72
N ALA A 67 13.36 2.86 9.52
CA ALA A 67 14.03 1.80 10.24
C ALA A 67 14.47 0.68 9.30
N SER A 68 15.43 -0.14 9.75
CA SER A 68 15.91 -1.31 9.01
C SER A 68 15.01 -2.53 9.19
N ASN A 69 14.33 -2.62 10.33
CA ASN A 69 13.43 -3.74 10.64
C ASN A 69 12.02 -3.50 10.08
N TRP A 70 11.79 -3.92 8.85
CA TRP A 70 10.50 -3.75 8.17
C TRP A 70 9.39 -4.69 8.67
N ASP A 71 9.74 -5.75 9.38
CA ASP A 71 8.73 -6.60 10.04
C ASP A 71 8.07 -5.87 11.21
N LYS A 72 8.78 -4.92 11.84
CA LYS A 72 8.23 -4.04 12.88
C LYS A 72 7.66 -2.76 12.29
N TYR A 73 8.37 -2.13 11.36
CA TYR A 73 8.08 -0.79 10.81
C TYR A 73 7.78 -0.88 9.32
N THR A 74 6.60 -1.39 9.00
CA THR A 74 6.22 -1.81 7.64
C THR A 74 6.20 -0.67 6.62
N LEU A 75 5.97 0.58 7.05
CA LEU A 75 5.99 1.74 6.16
C LEU A 75 7.40 2.12 5.72
N SER A 76 8.45 1.68 6.45
CA SER A 76 9.84 1.90 6.03
C SER A 76 10.18 1.16 4.73
N GLU A 77 9.54 0.01 4.47
CA GLU A 77 9.65 -0.70 3.19
C GLU A 77 9.08 0.14 2.03
N ALA A 78 7.90 0.73 2.22
CA ALA A 78 7.29 1.60 1.20
C ALA A 78 8.17 2.82 0.92
N VAL A 79 8.71 3.46 1.96
CA VAL A 79 9.65 4.59 1.82
C VAL A 79 10.89 4.18 1.03
N GLN A 80 11.48 3.02 1.36
CA GLN A 80 12.66 2.50 0.65
C GLN A 80 12.34 2.19 -0.81
N ALA A 81 11.22 1.52 -1.10
CA ALA A 81 10.82 1.16 -2.45
C ALA A 81 10.53 2.37 -3.33
N HIS A 82 10.03 3.47 -2.76
CA HIS A 82 9.68 4.66 -3.52
C HIS A 82 10.80 5.69 -3.63
N PHE A 83 11.64 5.83 -2.61
CA PHE A 83 12.56 6.98 -2.53
C PHE A 83 14.04 6.62 -2.45
N ALA A 84 14.38 5.36 -2.19
CA ALA A 84 15.77 4.97 -1.95
C ALA A 84 16.20 3.70 -2.69
N ASN A 85 15.44 3.24 -3.66
CA ASN A 85 15.85 2.13 -4.54
C ASN A 85 16.55 2.63 -5.81
N ALA A 86 17.02 1.69 -6.64
CA ALA A 86 17.73 1.98 -7.88
C ALA A 86 16.86 2.69 -8.95
N ASP A 87 15.54 2.62 -8.83
CA ASP A 87 14.59 3.23 -9.78
C ASP A 87 14.39 4.75 -9.57
N GLY A 88 14.99 5.31 -8.52
CA GLY A 88 14.95 6.73 -8.22
C GLY A 88 13.77 7.13 -7.32
N ASN A 89 13.46 8.42 -7.29
CA ASN A 89 12.41 8.99 -6.45
C ASN A 89 11.05 8.93 -7.17
N ILE A 90 10.14 8.09 -6.67
CA ILE A 90 8.80 7.86 -7.22
C ILE A 90 7.76 8.33 -6.21
N GLY A 91 7.30 9.55 -6.32
CA GLY A 91 6.35 10.13 -5.37
C GLY A 91 5.53 11.26 -5.95
N PRO A 92 4.70 11.90 -5.14
CA PRO A 92 4.51 11.67 -3.71
C PRO A 92 3.73 10.40 -3.40
N ILE A 93 3.96 9.85 -2.20
CA ILE A 93 3.11 8.81 -1.61
C ILE A 93 2.43 9.35 -0.35
N TYR A 94 1.35 8.70 0.05
CA TYR A 94 0.65 9.00 1.29
C TYR A 94 0.72 7.80 2.22
N VAL A 95 0.85 8.06 3.51
CA VAL A 95 0.96 7.01 4.52
C VAL A 95 0.05 7.30 5.71
N ILE A 96 -0.49 6.25 6.32
CA ILE A 96 -1.18 6.31 7.61
C ILE A 96 -0.39 5.42 8.57
N ASN A 97 0.25 6.03 9.54
CA ASN A 97 0.94 5.33 10.62
C ASN A 97 -0.01 5.07 11.78
N VAL A 98 -0.14 3.81 12.20
CA VAL A 98 -0.97 3.39 13.32
C VAL A 98 -0.19 3.25 14.63
N LEU A 99 1.14 3.20 14.58
CA LEU A 99 1.97 3.12 15.79
C LEU A 99 1.87 4.41 16.58
N ASP A 100 1.40 4.30 17.82
CA ASP A 100 1.36 5.38 18.79
C ASP A 100 2.24 5.03 19.99
N PRO A 101 3.43 5.64 20.13
CA PRO A 101 4.34 5.34 21.24
C PRO A 101 3.80 5.72 22.63
N THR A 102 2.67 6.42 22.71
CA THR A 102 2.04 6.73 24.01
C THR A 102 1.29 5.55 24.58
N ILE A 103 0.74 4.68 23.72
CA ILE A 103 -0.03 3.49 24.08
C ILE A 103 0.67 2.19 23.73
N HIS A 104 1.36 2.12 22.58
CA HIS A 104 2.11 0.95 22.12
C HIS A 104 3.55 1.00 22.65
N ARG A 105 3.71 0.87 23.96
CA ARG A 105 5.02 0.92 24.62
C ARG A 105 5.15 -0.16 25.69
N LYS A 106 6.37 -0.61 25.93
CA LYS A 106 6.67 -1.52 27.03
C LYS A 106 6.35 -0.85 28.38
N SER A 107 5.84 -1.64 29.32
CA SER A 107 5.43 -1.13 30.63
C SER A 107 6.63 -0.67 31.49
N ALA A 108 7.79 -1.32 31.33
CA ALA A 108 9.01 -1.01 32.07
C ALA A 108 9.94 -0.11 31.24
N ALA A 109 10.52 0.89 31.87
CA ALA A 109 11.61 1.68 31.28
C ALA A 109 12.90 0.84 31.19
N THR A 110 13.63 1.04 30.11
CA THR A 110 14.96 0.44 29.89
C THR A 110 16.04 1.34 30.45
N THR A 111 17.01 0.75 31.15
CA THR A 111 18.21 1.44 31.63
C THR A 111 19.44 0.92 30.91
N LYS A 112 20.36 1.83 30.52
CA LYS A 112 21.58 1.46 29.82
C LYS A 112 22.75 2.30 30.32
N SER A 113 23.87 1.64 30.69
CA SER A 113 25.11 2.34 31.02
C SER A 113 25.89 2.62 29.74
N LEU A 114 26.22 3.87 29.50
CA LEU A 114 27.00 4.34 28.35
C LEU A 114 28.29 4.96 28.82
N ASN A 115 29.40 4.68 28.13
CA ASN A 115 30.68 5.29 28.41
C ASN A 115 30.88 6.54 27.56
N PHE A 116 30.86 7.72 28.17
CA PHE A 116 31.07 8.99 27.50
C PHE A 116 32.56 9.28 27.31
N VAL A 117 32.95 9.51 26.07
CA VAL A 117 34.30 9.86 25.66
C VAL A 117 34.22 11.20 24.91
N ASN A 118 35.02 12.18 25.35
CA ASN A 118 35.00 13.54 24.77
C ASN A 118 33.58 14.15 24.69
N GLY A 119 32.80 13.96 25.75
CA GLY A 119 31.44 14.51 25.83
C GLY A 119 30.38 13.79 24.97
N SER A 120 30.67 12.64 24.40
CA SER A 120 29.74 11.96 23.52
C SER A 120 29.66 10.47 23.83
N ALA A 121 28.45 9.90 23.68
CA ALA A 121 28.20 8.46 23.67
C ALA A 121 27.12 8.13 22.66
N SER A 122 27.18 6.93 22.08
CA SER A 122 26.16 6.48 21.13
C SER A 122 25.86 4.99 21.30
N PHE A 123 24.64 4.59 20.89
CA PHE A 123 24.20 3.20 20.83
C PHE A 123 23.16 2.99 19.75
N GLU A 124 23.01 1.76 19.29
CA GLU A 124 21.99 1.41 18.29
C GLU A 124 20.68 1.04 18.98
N SER A 125 19.58 1.60 18.52
CA SER A 125 18.21 1.23 18.89
C SER A 125 17.22 1.80 17.89
N GLU A 126 16.29 0.98 17.42
CA GLU A 126 15.12 1.43 16.62
C GLU A 126 13.84 1.48 17.46
N ASP A 127 13.84 0.84 18.62
CA ASP A 127 12.65 0.72 19.48
C ASP A 127 12.56 1.84 20.53
N ILE A 128 13.61 2.62 20.74
CA ILE A 128 13.64 3.72 21.72
C ILE A 128 12.61 4.79 21.39
N ILE A 129 11.92 5.31 22.41
CA ILE A 129 11.12 6.52 22.32
C ILE A 129 12.02 7.69 22.70
N LEU A 130 12.55 8.42 21.68
CA LEU A 130 13.58 9.43 21.86
C LEU A 130 13.21 10.52 22.87
N ASP A 131 11.93 10.94 22.89
CA ASP A 131 11.43 11.97 23.80
C ASP A 131 11.40 11.54 25.28
N THR A 132 11.65 10.25 25.56
CA THR A 132 11.68 9.71 26.93
C THR A 132 13.10 9.49 27.45
N LEU A 133 14.14 9.70 26.61
CA LEU A 133 15.51 9.48 27.03
C LEU A 133 15.93 10.56 28.02
N ALA A 134 16.41 10.11 29.18
CA ALA A 134 16.82 11.00 30.27
C ALA A 134 18.10 10.50 30.95
N ILE A 135 18.86 11.48 31.46
CA ILE A 135 20.01 11.26 32.37
C ILE A 135 19.64 11.82 33.74
N ALA A 136 19.75 11.00 34.78
CA ALA A 136 19.38 11.42 36.12
C ALA A 136 20.20 12.64 36.57
N GLY A 137 19.52 13.68 37.06
CA GLY A 137 20.14 14.93 37.54
C GLY A 137 20.71 15.85 36.46
N LYS A 138 20.45 15.59 35.17
CA LYS A 138 20.87 16.41 34.03
C LYS A 138 19.65 16.81 33.20
N ALA A 139 19.70 17.95 32.54
CA ALA A 139 18.63 18.51 31.71
C ALA A 139 19.04 18.54 30.24
N GLU A 140 18.16 18.02 29.38
CA GLU A 140 18.32 18.11 27.91
C GLU A 140 18.29 19.58 27.47
N GLY A 141 19.09 19.92 26.47
CA GLY A 141 19.26 21.29 25.96
C GLY A 141 20.24 22.16 26.78
N THR A 142 20.48 21.77 28.04
CA THR A 142 21.41 22.50 28.93
C THR A 142 22.68 21.69 29.21
N ASP A 143 22.53 20.44 29.60
CA ASP A 143 23.64 19.55 29.92
C ASP A 143 24.00 18.63 28.76
N TYR A 144 22.99 18.21 28.00
CA TYR A 144 23.17 17.31 26.84
C TYR A 144 22.11 17.55 25.78
N ASN A 145 22.42 17.08 24.55
CA ASN A 145 21.50 16.99 23.41
C ASN A 145 21.42 15.57 22.90
N ILE A 146 20.26 15.20 22.38
CA ILE A 146 19.99 13.89 21.78
C ILE A 146 19.78 14.07 20.28
N SER A 147 20.39 13.21 19.48
CA SER A 147 20.15 13.09 18.03
C SER A 147 20.03 11.64 17.61
N TYR A 148 19.30 11.41 16.53
CA TYR A 148 19.17 10.09 15.90
C TYR A 148 19.65 10.15 14.46
N ASN A 149 20.44 9.17 14.07
CA ASN A 149 20.92 9.05 12.69
C ASN A 149 20.22 7.86 12.02
N PHE A 150 19.33 8.15 11.08
CA PHE A 150 18.53 7.16 10.34
C PHE A 150 19.37 6.26 9.42
N ASN A 151 20.57 6.67 9.01
CA ASN A 151 21.42 5.84 8.14
C ASN A 151 22.25 4.82 8.94
N THR A 152 22.58 5.14 10.19
CA THR A 152 23.39 4.26 11.06
C THR A 152 22.58 3.65 12.19
N HIS A 153 21.29 4.00 12.31
CA HIS A 153 20.35 3.57 13.37
C HIS A 153 20.86 3.81 14.78
N LYS A 154 21.64 4.91 14.96
CA LYS A 154 22.28 5.26 16.23
C LYS A 154 21.65 6.47 16.89
N VAL A 155 21.38 6.29 18.18
CA VAL A 155 21.12 7.38 19.10
C VAL A 155 22.47 7.94 19.54
N THR A 156 22.66 9.24 19.44
CA THR A 156 23.87 9.94 19.92
C THR A 156 23.47 10.95 20.97
N ILE A 157 24.15 10.90 22.12
CA ILE A 157 24.01 11.86 23.21
C ILE A 157 25.31 12.65 23.27
N MET A 158 25.20 13.96 23.17
CA MET A 158 26.36 14.88 23.20
C MET A 158 26.19 15.87 24.33
N SER A 159 27.28 16.19 25.04
CA SER A 159 27.29 17.28 26.00
C SER A 159 26.91 18.59 25.33
N ALA A 160 25.98 19.31 25.91
CA ALA A 160 25.63 20.68 25.50
C ALA A 160 26.57 21.74 26.14
N ASN A 161 27.10 21.43 27.33
CA ASN A 161 28.03 22.29 28.04
C ASN A 161 29.48 21.84 27.79
N ALA A 162 30.28 22.68 27.15
CA ALA A 162 31.69 22.40 26.86
C ALA A 162 32.60 22.54 28.13
N ASP A 163 32.19 23.32 29.13
CA ASP A 163 32.93 23.54 30.35
C ASP A 163 32.73 22.41 31.39
N ASP A 164 31.62 21.68 31.29
CA ASP A 164 31.30 20.50 32.12
C ASP A 164 30.84 19.35 31.24
N PRO A 165 31.75 18.71 30.45
CA PRO A 165 31.38 17.66 29.53
C PRO A 165 31.05 16.37 30.28
N LEU A 166 30.07 15.62 29.78
CA LEU A 166 29.75 14.29 30.27
C LEU A 166 30.95 13.35 30.03
N THR A 167 31.37 12.63 31.07
CA THR A 167 32.53 11.72 31.00
C THR A 167 32.30 10.44 31.79
N GLY A 168 32.95 9.35 31.35
CA GLY A 168 32.88 8.06 32.04
C GLY A 168 31.54 7.32 31.86
N ALA A 169 31.27 6.38 32.74
CA ALA A 169 30.06 5.56 32.69
C ALA A 169 28.86 6.33 33.29
N ILE A 170 27.87 6.61 32.43
CA ILE A 170 26.63 7.30 32.83
C ILE A 170 25.45 6.40 32.45
N THR A 171 24.50 6.27 33.36
CA THR A 171 23.27 5.52 33.13
C THR A 171 22.23 6.43 32.49
N VAL A 172 21.70 6.00 31.35
CA VAL A 172 20.54 6.62 30.68
C VAL A 172 19.30 5.75 30.88
N THR A 173 18.14 6.40 30.95
CA THR A 173 16.84 5.72 31.08
C THR A 173 15.93 6.17 29.95
N TYR A 174 15.18 5.24 29.34
CA TYR A 174 14.24 5.54 28.26
C TYR A 174 13.15 4.46 28.19
N ASN A 175 12.05 4.77 27.53
CA ASN A 175 11.03 3.80 27.18
C ASN A 175 11.24 3.25 25.77
N GLU A 176 10.72 2.06 25.51
CA GLU A 176 10.72 1.43 24.19
C GLU A 176 9.30 1.19 23.71
N VAL A 177 9.10 1.25 22.40
CA VAL A 177 7.83 0.85 21.79
C VAL A 177 7.64 -0.67 21.88
N ASP A 178 6.37 -1.07 21.96
CA ASP A 178 5.93 -2.46 21.82
C ASP A 178 5.10 -2.61 20.55
N VAL A 179 5.74 -2.98 19.46
CA VAL A 179 5.08 -3.16 18.16
C VAL A 179 4.21 -4.42 18.13
N THR A 180 4.42 -5.35 19.08
CA THR A 180 3.60 -6.57 19.18
C THR A 180 2.19 -6.30 19.68
N ALA A 181 1.95 -5.14 20.26
CA ALA A 181 0.62 -4.67 20.64
C ALA A 181 -0.24 -4.23 19.45
N ILE A 182 0.33 -4.17 18.24
CA ILE A 182 -0.39 -3.81 17.02
C ILE A 182 -0.83 -5.08 16.32
N ASP A 183 -2.11 -5.18 16.04
CA ASP A 183 -2.78 -6.30 15.39
C ASP A 183 -3.55 -5.88 14.14
N GLU A 184 -4.28 -6.82 13.54
CA GLU A 184 -5.14 -6.60 12.38
C GLU A 184 -6.22 -5.54 12.66
N SER A 185 -6.78 -5.53 13.86
CA SER A 185 -7.84 -4.59 14.25
C SER A 185 -7.33 -3.15 14.31
N THR A 186 -6.11 -2.96 14.78
CA THR A 186 -5.41 -1.67 14.81
C THR A 186 -5.17 -1.13 13.39
N ILE A 187 -4.79 -2.01 12.45
CA ILE A 187 -4.59 -1.63 11.03
C ILE A 187 -5.91 -1.28 10.35
N ILE A 188 -6.96 -2.10 10.55
CA ILE A 188 -8.30 -1.85 10.01
C ILE A 188 -8.87 -0.56 10.59
N GLY A 189 -8.66 -0.35 11.87
CA GLY A 189 -9.09 0.84 12.58
C GLY A 189 -10.60 1.00 12.66
N THR A 190 -11.01 2.10 13.26
CA THR A 190 -12.41 2.44 13.50
C THR A 190 -12.69 3.91 13.19
N LYS A 191 -13.98 4.25 13.09
CA LYS A 191 -14.48 5.60 13.12
C LYS A 191 -15.40 5.73 14.33
N THR A 192 -15.06 6.59 15.27
CA THR A 192 -15.90 6.84 16.45
C THR A 192 -17.08 7.74 16.10
N GLU A 193 -18.11 7.76 16.94
CA GLU A 193 -19.23 8.71 16.81
C GLU A 193 -18.79 10.17 16.92
N ALA A 194 -17.70 10.44 17.64
CA ALA A 194 -17.08 11.76 17.72
C ALA A 194 -16.30 12.16 16.44
N GLY A 195 -16.27 11.29 15.41
CA GLY A 195 -15.59 11.57 14.14
C GLY A 195 -14.07 11.36 14.18
N VAL A 196 -13.54 10.64 15.16
CA VAL A 196 -12.13 10.25 15.21
C VAL A 196 -11.94 9.00 14.37
N TYR A 197 -10.97 9.06 13.45
CA TYR A 197 -10.59 7.95 12.59
C TYR A 197 -9.29 7.32 13.05
N THR A 198 -9.20 6.00 12.99
CA THR A 198 -7.96 5.25 13.23
C THR A 198 -7.69 4.27 12.10
N GLY A 199 -6.44 3.83 11.97
CA GLY A 199 -6.05 2.84 10.97
C GLY A 199 -6.46 3.21 9.55
N LEU A 200 -6.87 2.22 8.78
CA LEU A 200 -7.33 2.38 7.39
C LEU A 200 -8.53 3.33 7.27
N GLN A 201 -9.36 3.49 8.34
CA GLN A 201 -10.51 4.40 8.28
C GLN A 201 -10.08 5.86 8.08
N ALA A 202 -8.87 6.23 8.52
CA ALA A 202 -8.33 7.57 8.31
C ALA A 202 -8.09 7.91 6.82
N ALA A 203 -8.15 6.94 5.91
CA ALA A 203 -8.14 7.19 4.47
C ALA A 203 -9.25 8.16 4.02
N GLU A 204 -10.37 8.22 4.75
CA GLU A 204 -11.46 9.16 4.47
C GLU A 204 -11.05 10.63 4.58
N LEU A 205 -9.98 10.92 5.33
CA LEU A 205 -9.46 12.28 5.48
C LEU A 205 -8.62 12.76 4.29
N MET A 206 -8.26 11.86 3.35
CA MET A 206 -7.36 12.18 2.24
C MET A 206 -7.87 13.33 1.37
N TYR A 207 -9.14 13.25 0.92
CA TYR A 207 -9.69 14.27 0.06
C TYR A 207 -9.80 15.63 0.76
N GLN A 208 -10.27 15.63 2.03
CA GLN A 208 -10.39 16.85 2.82
C GLN A 208 -9.03 17.51 3.09
N LYS A 209 -8.00 16.70 3.39
CA LYS A 209 -6.69 17.21 3.81
C LYS A 209 -5.79 17.62 2.64
N PHE A 210 -5.85 16.90 1.53
CA PHE A 210 -4.91 17.04 0.42
C PHE A 210 -5.58 17.33 -0.92
N ASN A 211 -6.91 17.35 -0.99
CA ASN A 211 -7.67 17.38 -2.24
C ASN A 211 -7.22 16.28 -3.23
N ALA A 212 -6.84 15.11 -2.69
CA ALA A 212 -6.31 13.98 -3.43
C ALA A 212 -7.22 12.77 -3.30
N VAL A 213 -7.53 12.13 -4.43
CA VAL A 213 -8.32 10.91 -4.50
C VAL A 213 -7.38 9.71 -4.48
N VAL A 214 -7.51 8.86 -3.47
CA VAL A 214 -6.73 7.63 -3.38
C VAL A 214 -7.25 6.62 -4.39
N ASN A 215 -6.38 6.19 -5.30
CA ASN A 215 -6.70 5.18 -6.30
C ASN A 215 -5.83 3.92 -6.23
N LEU A 216 -4.78 3.91 -5.40
CA LEU A 216 -3.91 2.76 -5.14
C LEU A 216 -3.74 2.57 -3.64
N PHE A 217 -4.07 1.37 -3.13
CA PHE A 217 -4.00 1.01 -1.72
C PHE A 217 -3.05 -0.14 -1.50
N ALA A 218 -2.22 -0.06 -0.46
CA ALA A 218 -1.43 -1.19 0.03
C ALA A 218 -1.22 -1.13 1.55
N ALA A 219 -0.97 -2.29 2.14
CA ALA A 219 -0.58 -2.44 3.53
C ALA A 219 0.50 -3.53 3.61
N PRO A 220 1.78 -3.21 3.39
CA PRO A 220 2.88 -4.18 3.39
C PRO A 220 2.87 -5.00 4.68
N LYS A 221 3.09 -6.32 4.60
CA LYS A 221 2.91 -7.31 5.66
C LYS A 221 1.43 -7.53 6.05
N TRP A 222 0.69 -6.46 6.29
CA TRP A 222 -0.67 -6.53 6.84
C TRP A 222 -1.72 -7.01 5.82
N SER A 223 -1.50 -6.77 4.53
CA SER A 223 -2.38 -7.27 3.47
C SER A 223 -2.40 -8.81 3.36
N GLN A 224 -1.49 -9.51 4.04
CA GLN A 224 -1.45 -10.97 4.14
C GLN A 224 -2.52 -11.55 5.08
N TYR A 225 -3.11 -10.71 5.93
CA TYR A 225 -4.20 -11.10 6.81
C TYR A 225 -5.54 -10.93 6.09
N PRO A 226 -6.36 -11.98 6.00
CA PRO A 226 -7.62 -11.94 5.24
C PRO A 226 -8.60 -10.85 5.70
N ALA A 227 -8.63 -10.53 6.99
CA ALA A 227 -9.46 -9.46 7.52
C ALA A 227 -9.02 -8.08 7.00
N VAL A 228 -7.70 -7.81 7.00
CA VAL A 228 -7.13 -6.57 6.49
C VAL A 228 -7.31 -6.46 4.97
N TYR A 229 -7.10 -7.55 4.23
CA TYR A 229 -7.35 -7.58 2.78
C TYR A 229 -8.80 -7.21 2.45
N ARG A 230 -9.77 -7.84 3.12
CA ARG A 230 -11.19 -7.51 2.92
C ARG A 230 -11.51 -6.06 3.28
N ALA A 231 -10.91 -5.54 4.35
CA ALA A 231 -11.08 -4.13 4.75
C ALA A 231 -10.49 -3.17 3.70
N LEU A 232 -9.31 -3.48 3.14
CA LEU A 232 -8.70 -2.70 2.05
C LEU A 232 -9.60 -2.68 0.82
N VAL A 233 -10.11 -3.82 0.37
CA VAL A 233 -11.01 -3.93 -0.78
C VAL A 233 -12.31 -3.15 -0.52
N ALA A 234 -12.90 -3.29 0.66
CA ALA A 234 -14.11 -2.55 1.03
C ALA A 234 -13.85 -1.03 1.03
N LYS A 235 -12.72 -0.58 1.57
CA LYS A 235 -12.35 0.84 1.61
C LYS A 235 -12.04 1.39 0.22
N ALA A 236 -11.41 0.61 -0.65
CA ALA A 236 -11.15 0.95 -2.04
C ALA A 236 -12.43 0.98 -2.91
N THR A 237 -13.53 0.45 -2.39
CA THR A 237 -14.85 0.50 -3.04
C THR A 237 -15.65 1.63 -2.43
N LYS A 238 -15.78 2.75 -3.16
CA LYS A 238 -16.55 3.93 -2.72
C LYS A 238 -16.01 4.62 -1.46
N LEU A 239 -14.70 4.89 -1.41
CA LEU A 239 -14.12 5.73 -0.36
C LEU A 239 -14.90 7.04 -0.24
N ASN A 240 -15.36 7.39 0.98
CA ASN A 240 -16.27 8.52 1.25
C ASN A 240 -17.60 8.46 0.47
N GLY A 241 -18.01 7.28 0.01
CA GLY A 241 -19.20 7.10 -0.82
C GLY A 241 -19.03 7.53 -2.28
N HIS A 242 -17.85 7.97 -2.69
CA HIS A 242 -17.56 8.55 -4.00
C HIS A 242 -16.44 7.82 -4.76
N TRP A 243 -15.26 7.69 -4.16
CA TRP A 243 -14.03 7.39 -4.87
C TRP A 243 -13.76 5.90 -4.96
N ASP A 244 -13.29 5.47 -6.11
CA ASP A 244 -12.96 4.08 -6.39
C ASP A 244 -11.44 3.91 -6.47
N GLY A 245 -10.92 2.83 -5.86
CA GLY A 245 -9.50 2.51 -5.84
C GLY A 245 -9.21 1.04 -6.15
N PHE A 246 -7.92 0.71 -6.19
CA PHE A 246 -7.38 -0.60 -6.50
C PHE A 246 -6.36 -1.03 -5.44
N VAL A 247 -6.39 -2.30 -5.02
CA VAL A 247 -5.61 -2.83 -3.90
C VAL A 247 -4.46 -3.70 -4.38
N TYR A 248 -3.29 -3.49 -3.79
CA TYR A 248 -2.10 -4.34 -3.93
C TYR A 248 -1.91 -5.13 -2.63
N ALA A 249 -1.92 -6.46 -2.72
CA ALA A 249 -1.87 -7.34 -1.56
C ALA A 249 -0.95 -8.54 -1.78
N ASP A 250 -0.41 -9.11 -0.71
CA ASP A 250 0.51 -10.23 -0.79
C ASP A 250 -0.06 -11.49 -0.15
N ILE A 251 0.33 -12.64 -0.71
CA ILE A 251 0.10 -13.95 -0.13
C ILE A 251 1.23 -14.23 0.87
N PRO A 252 0.94 -14.71 2.10
CA PRO A 252 1.96 -14.96 3.11
C PRO A 252 2.88 -16.12 2.74
N LEU A 253 4.15 -16.04 3.13
CA LEU A 253 5.12 -17.14 3.05
C LEU A 253 4.97 -18.14 4.20
N VAL A 254 4.41 -17.68 5.30
CA VAL A 254 4.07 -18.49 6.48
C VAL A 254 2.72 -18.01 6.99
N TYR A 255 1.85 -18.90 7.33
CA TYR A 255 0.56 -18.59 7.95
C TYR A 255 0.27 -19.57 9.08
N ASP A 256 -0.51 -19.11 10.05
CA ASP A 256 -0.88 -19.92 11.19
C ASP A 256 -2.08 -20.80 10.85
N VAL A 257 -1.93 -22.10 11.08
CA VAL A 257 -3.03 -23.05 11.08
C VAL A 257 -3.51 -23.24 12.51
N VAL A 258 -4.71 -22.80 12.76
CA VAL A 258 -5.37 -22.99 14.05
C VAL A 258 -6.14 -24.31 14.01
N SER A 259 -5.90 -25.15 15.00
CA SER A 259 -6.64 -26.38 15.18
C SER A 259 -7.12 -26.50 16.63
N TYR A 260 -8.23 -27.20 16.80
CA TYR A 260 -8.81 -27.46 18.10
C TYR A 260 -8.86 -28.97 18.30
N ALA A 261 -8.32 -29.43 19.41
CA ALA A 261 -8.33 -30.84 19.79
C ALA A 261 -9.14 -31.01 21.07
N GLU A 262 -10.04 -31.99 21.09
CA GLU A 262 -10.82 -32.34 22.28
C GLU A 262 -9.90 -32.73 23.44
N ILE A 263 -10.18 -32.23 24.63
CA ILE A 263 -9.47 -32.56 25.85
C ILE A 263 -10.20 -33.73 26.50
N THR A 264 -9.56 -34.90 26.52
CA THR A 264 -10.17 -36.15 27.00
C THR A 264 -10.45 -36.12 28.50
N ASP A 265 -9.66 -35.43 29.28
CA ASP A 265 -9.78 -35.34 30.76
C ASP A 265 -9.50 -33.89 31.19
N PRO A 266 -10.47 -32.98 31.00
CA PRO A 266 -10.26 -31.60 31.37
C PRO A 266 -10.19 -31.48 32.90
N THR A 267 -9.23 -30.71 33.39
CA THR A 267 -9.00 -30.50 34.83
C THR A 267 -8.81 -29.02 35.14
N GLY A 268 -9.08 -28.63 36.39
CA GLY A 268 -8.84 -27.28 36.87
C GLY A 268 -9.90 -26.27 36.42
N ASP A 269 -9.50 -25.04 36.22
CA ASP A 269 -10.34 -23.90 35.80
C ASP A 269 -10.20 -23.74 34.27
N PRO A 270 -11.25 -24.08 33.46
CA PRO A 270 -11.19 -24.02 32.02
C PRO A 270 -10.89 -22.61 31.48
N SER A 271 -11.43 -21.56 32.10
CA SER A 271 -11.21 -20.18 31.70
C SER A 271 -9.75 -19.76 31.92
N ALA A 272 -9.17 -20.11 33.07
CA ALA A 272 -7.77 -19.82 33.39
C ALA A 272 -6.78 -20.67 32.57
N GLN A 273 -7.20 -21.87 32.14
CA GLN A 273 -6.40 -22.76 31.29
C GLN A 273 -6.51 -22.40 29.80
N GLY A 274 -7.39 -21.48 29.43
CA GLY A 274 -7.59 -21.09 28.03
C GLY A 274 -8.25 -22.19 27.19
N TYR A 275 -9.15 -22.98 27.78
CA TYR A 275 -9.92 -23.98 27.07
C TYR A 275 -11.01 -23.33 26.21
N TYR A 276 -11.41 -24.01 25.16
CA TYR A 276 -12.46 -23.56 24.23
C TYR A 276 -13.64 -24.52 24.28
N GLU A 277 -14.83 -23.99 24.03
CA GLU A 277 -16.07 -24.74 23.85
C GLU A 277 -16.58 -24.55 22.43
N LEU A 278 -17.20 -25.58 21.85
CA LEU A 278 -17.83 -25.50 20.53
C LEU A 278 -19.30 -25.05 20.71
N ILE A 279 -19.58 -23.78 20.44
CA ILE A 279 -20.90 -23.17 20.60
C ILE A 279 -21.40 -22.74 19.21
N ASN A 280 -22.52 -23.29 18.77
CA ASN A 280 -23.13 -22.99 17.46
C ASN A 280 -22.19 -23.19 16.26
N GLY A 281 -21.23 -24.11 16.38
CA GLY A 281 -20.24 -24.41 15.32
C GLY A 281 -18.98 -23.55 15.38
N GLU A 282 -18.84 -22.67 16.36
CA GLU A 282 -17.65 -21.84 16.59
C GLU A 282 -16.95 -22.21 17.90
N TYR A 283 -15.61 -22.18 17.90
CA TYR A 283 -14.81 -22.39 19.10
C TYR A 283 -14.67 -21.07 19.87
N VAL A 284 -15.29 -21.01 21.03
CA VAL A 284 -15.31 -19.84 21.92
C VAL A 284 -14.48 -20.16 23.17
N LEU A 285 -13.72 -19.19 23.65
CA LEU A 285 -12.97 -19.33 24.91
C LEU A 285 -13.97 -19.60 26.05
N SER A 286 -13.71 -20.65 26.85
CA SER A 286 -14.60 -21.00 27.97
C SER A 286 -14.55 -19.92 29.07
N GLU A 287 -15.69 -19.60 29.60
CA GLU A 287 -15.85 -18.73 30.79
C GLU A 287 -16.02 -19.53 32.09
N ASP A 288 -16.02 -20.85 32.02
CA ASP A 288 -16.22 -21.72 33.18
C ASP A 288 -15.02 -21.67 34.13
N GLU A 289 -15.24 -21.42 35.40
CA GLU A 289 -14.23 -21.47 36.48
C GLU A 289 -13.97 -22.91 36.99
N THR A 290 -14.87 -23.84 36.67
CA THR A 290 -14.76 -25.27 37.02
C THR A 290 -15.23 -26.13 35.86
N VAL A 291 -14.61 -27.33 35.69
CA VAL A 291 -15.04 -28.25 34.64
C VAL A 291 -16.47 -28.69 34.81
N ASP A 292 -17.30 -28.45 33.79
CA ASP A 292 -18.68 -28.97 33.70
C ASP A 292 -18.67 -30.31 32.95
N ALA A 293 -19.11 -31.38 33.63
CA ALA A 293 -19.15 -32.73 33.04
C ALA A 293 -20.12 -32.87 31.86
N GLY A 294 -21.00 -31.87 31.64
CA GLY A 294 -21.93 -31.83 30.51
C GLY A 294 -21.36 -31.13 29.27
N LYS A 295 -20.17 -30.56 29.37
CA LYS A 295 -19.52 -29.83 28.28
C LYS A 295 -18.29 -30.55 27.74
N THR A 296 -17.95 -30.29 26.48
CA THR A 296 -16.72 -30.74 25.84
C THR A 296 -15.78 -29.54 25.69
N TYR A 297 -14.56 -29.70 26.20
CA TYR A 297 -13.55 -28.67 26.13
C TYR A 297 -12.48 -29.00 25.08
N TYR A 298 -11.94 -27.96 24.46
CA TYR A 298 -10.93 -28.08 23.42
C TYR A 298 -9.69 -27.26 23.73
N SER A 299 -8.55 -27.82 23.42
CA SER A 299 -7.26 -27.09 23.40
C SER A 299 -7.05 -26.47 22.03
N ARG A 300 -6.66 -25.20 22.00
CA ARG A 300 -6.28 -24.50 20.77
C ARG A 300 -4.79 -24.69 20.49
N SER A 301 -4.45 -25.14 19.30
CA SER A 301 -3.08 -25.20 18.80
C SER A 301 -2.93 -24.30 17.61
N VAL A 302 -1.83 -23.54 17.57
CA VAL A 302 -1.46 -22.67 16.45
C VAL A 302 -0.12 -23.15 15.92
N VAL A 303 -0.11 -23.60 14.66
CA VAL A 303 1.10 -24.12 14.01
C VAL A 303 1.46 -23.25 12.80
N PRO A 304 2.62 -22.56 12.84
CA PRO A 304 3.13 -21.86 11.68
C PRO A 304 3.39 -22.83 10.53
N THR A 305 2.74 -22.61 9.41
CA THR A 305 2.77 -23.48 8.24
C THR A 305 3.43 -22.76 7.08
N ALA A 306 4.46 -23.36 6.50
CA ALA A 306 5.15 -22.81 5.35
C ALA A 306 4.28 -22.84 4.10
N ASN A 307 4.19 -21.69 3.43
CA ASN A 307 3.51 -21.48 2.14
C ASN A 307 4.58 -21.23 1.08
N ASP A 308 5.42 -22.20 0.82
CA ASP A 308 6.67 -22.09 0.06
C ASP A 308 6.63 -22.75 -1.31
N THR A 309 5.44 -23.18 -1.77
CA THR A 309 5.23 -23.76 -3.10
C THR A 309 4.09 -23.07 -3.84
N ILE A 310 4.11 -23.15 -5.17
CA ILE A 310 3.05 -22.61 -6.05
C ILE A 310 1.68 -23.17 -5.67
N THR A 311 1.58 -24.49 -5.49
CA THR A 311 0.31 -25.16 -5.16
C THR A 311 -0.24 -24.67 -3.81
N LYS A 312 0.61 -24.53 -2.80
CA LYS A 312 0.20 -24.00 -1.49
C LYS A 312 -0.30 -22.56 -1.61
N ALA A 313 0.42 -21.70 -2.34
CA ALA A 313 0.03 -20.31 -2.55
C ALA A 313 -1.31 -20.17 -3.25
N VAL A 314 -1.56 -20.96 -4.30
CA VAL A 314 -2.85 -21.00 -5.03
C VAL A 314 -3.98 -21.46 -4.11
N ASN A 315 -3.78 -22.55 -3.37
CA ASN A 315 -4.78 -23.08 -2.45
C ASN A 315 -5.08 -22.08 -1.31
N TRP A 316 -4.04 -21.46 -0.76
CA TRP A 316 -4.21 -20.45 0.29
C TRP A 316 -5.00 -19.24 -0.21
N LYS A 317 -4.70 -18.73 -1.42
CA LYS A 317 -5.42 -17.62 -2.05
C LYS A 317 -6.92 -17.94 -2.16
N ALA A 318 -7.25 -19.14 -2.68
CA ALA A 318 -8.63 -19.58 -2.88
C ALA A 318 -9.36 -19.73 -1.53
N ALA A 319 -8.73 -20.40 -0.56
CA ALA A 319 -9.31 -20.64 0.77
C ALA A 319 -9.58 -19.34 1.57
N ASN A 320 -8.80 -18.29 1.33
CA ASN A 320 -8.90 -17.02 2.07
C ASN A 320 -9.64 -15.91 1.28
N GLY A 321 -10.17 -16.20 0.09
CA GLY A 321 -11.03 -15.30 -0.66
C GLY A 321 -10.32 -14.09 -1.28
N TYR A 322 -9.04 -14.24 -1.69
CA TYR A 322 -8.30 -13.17 -2.40
C TYR A 322 -8.68 -13.17 -3.88
N THR A 323 -9.92 -12.78 -4.18
CA THR A 323 -10.54 -12.89 -5.50
C THR A 323 -11.23 -11.62 -5.99
N SER A 324 -10.92 -10.46 -5.39
CA SER A 324 -11.53 -9.20 -5.81
C SER A 324 -11.02 -8.74 -7.17
N GLU A 325 -11.93 -8.30 -8.04
CA GLU A 325 -11.59 -7.65 -9.31
C GLU A 325 -10.83 -6.33 -9.12
N ARG A 326 -10.99 -5.70 -7.93
CA ARG A 326 -10.34 -4.44 -7.56
C ARG A 326 -9.02 -4.67 -6.83
N SER A 327 -8.40 -5.81 -7.03
CA SER A 327 -7.11 -6.10 -6.41
C SER A 327 -6.18 -6.89 -7.31
N LYS A 328 -4.90 -6.78 -7.00
CA LYS A 328 -3.81 -7.59 -7.55
C LYS A 328 -3.06 -8.23 -6.40
N VAL A 329 -2.84 -9.53 -6.46
CA VAL A 329 -2.17 -10.28 -5.40
C VAL A 329 -0.82 -10.81 -5.86
N PHE A 330 0.13 -10.84 -4.95
CA PHE A 330 1.53 -11.11 -5.25
C PHE A 330 2.08 -12.26 -4.40
N TYR A 331 3.00 -13.01 -4.99
CA TYR A 331 3.73 -14.11 -4.34
C TYR A 331 4.99 -14.45 -5.16
N PRO A 332 6.13 -14.80 -4.55
CA PRO A 332 6.45 -14.75 -3.11
C PRO A 332 6.87 -13.34 -2.66
N LYS A 333 7.97 -13.20 -1.93
CA LYS A 333 8.70 -11.94 -1.73
C LYS A 333 9.85 -11.81 -2.73
N ALA A 334 10.41 -10.61 -2.84
CA ALA A 334 11.57 -10.29 -3.65
C ALA A 334 12.80 -10.04 -2.76
N LYS A 335 13.96 -10.61 -3.12
CA LYS A 335 15.24 -10.17 -2.58
C LYS A 335 15.78 -9.05 -3.44
N GLY A 336 15.89 -7.85 -2.90
CA GLY A 336 16.38 -6.67 -3.59
C GLY A 336 17.89 -6.72 -3.88
N THR A 337 18.34 -5.90 -4.83
CA THR A 337 19.76 -5.70 -5.14
C THR A 337 20.52 -5.02 -3.99
N ASP A 338 19.82 -4.28 -3.15
CA ASP A 338 20.33 -3.68 -1.90
C ASP A 338 20.45 -4.67 -0.74
N GLY A 339 20.06 -5.92 -0.95
CA GLY A 339 20.09 -6.97 0.05
C GLY A 339 18.87 -7.06 0.96
N ASN A 340 17.90 -6.16 0.83
CA ASN A 340 16.65 -6.18 1.60
C ASN A 340 15.64 -7.17 1.01
N VAL A 341 14.61 -7.52 1.78
CA VAL A 341 13.52 -8.39 1.34
C VAL A 341 12.25 -7.57 1.27
N TYR A 342 11.71 -7.44 0.06
CA TYR A 342 10.51 -6.65 -0.24
C TYR A 342 9.29 -7.54 -0.44
N PHE A 343 8.13 -7.04 -0.07
CA PHE A 343 6.89 -7.50 -0.64
C PHE A 343 6.82 -7.07 -2.11
N ILE A 344 6.39 -7.98 -3.00
CA ILE A 344 6.29 -7.63 -4.42
C ILE A 344 5.21 -6.57 -4.63
N SER A 345 4.15 -6.56 -3.82
CA SER A 345 3.11 -5.53 -3.87
C SER A 345 3.68 -4.12 -3.75
N THR A 346 4.64 -3.92 -2.86
CA THR A 346 5.28 -2.61 -2.62
C THR A 346 6.09 -2.15 -3.84
N LEU A 347 6.92 -3.04 -4.41
CA LEU A 347 7.69 -2.76 -5.63
C LEU A 347 6.78 -2.57 -6.85
N ALA A 348 5.73 -3.39 -6.97
CA ALA A 348 4.76 -3.30 -8.05
C ALA A 348 3.95 -1.99 -8.00
N LEU A 349 3.57 -1.54 -6.80
CA LEU A 349 2.86 -0.29 -6.65
C LEU A 349 3.76 0.91 -7.01
N ALA A 350 5.04 0.88 -6.60
CA ALA A 350 6.01 1.89 -7.02
C ALA A 350 6.19 1.92 -8.54
N ALA A 351 6.35 0.74 -9.17
CA ALA A 351 6.44 0.63 -10.62
C ALA A 351 5.16 1.14 -11.32
N THR A 352 3.98 0.82 -10.78
CA THR A 352 2.70 1.29 -11.30
C THR A 352 2.57 2.80 -11.21
N LEU A 353 2.91 3.40 -10.06
CA LEU A 353 2.87 4.85 -9.89
C LEU A 353 3.79 5.55 -10.88
N ARG A 354 5.00 5.01 -11.12
CA ARG A 354 5.94 5.54 -12.13
C ARG A 354 5.35 5.48 -13.54
N LEU A 355 4.71 4.36 -13.91
CA LEU A 355 4.08 4.20 -15.21
C LEU A 355 2.94 5.21 -15.41
N ASP A 356 2.06 5.32 -14.43
CA ASP A 356 0.95 6.27 -14.49
C ASP A 356 1.47 7.73 -14.61
N LEU A 357 2.52 8.09 -13.85
CA LEU A 357 3.13 9.42 -13.95
C LEU A 357 3.75 9.68 -15.32
N ASN A 358 4.32 8.67 -15.98
CA ASN A 358 4.83 8.79 -17.34
C ASN A 358 3.73 9.00 -18.40
N HIS A 359 2.48 8.72 -18.04
CA HIS A 359 1.30 8.88 -18.89
C HIS A 359 0.32 9.91 -18.33
N ASP A 360 0.81 10.97 -17.68
CA ASP A 360 0.00 12.08 -17.13
C ASP A 360 -1.09 11.60 -16.15
N GLY A 361 -0.82 10.54 -15.40
CA GLY A 361 -1.74 9.93 -14.44
C GLY A 361 -2.76 8.97 -15.05
N VAL A 362 -2.67 8.67 -16.35
CA VAL A 362 -3.57 7.72 -17.02
C VAL A 362 -3.06 6.28 -16.83
N PRO A 363 -3.85 5.37 -16.25
CA PRO A 363 -3.45 3.99 -16.00
C PRO A 363 -3.58 3.12 -17.26
N MET A 364 -2.73 3.35 -18.25
CA MET A 364 -2.78 2.65 -19.54
C MET A 364 -1.81 1.48 -19.66
N GLU A 365 -0.86 1.34 -18.72
CA GLU A 365 0.09 0.22 -18.71
C GLU A 365 -0.01 -0.59 -17.42
N THR A 366 0.15 -1.92 -17.54
CA THR A 366 0.32 -2.80 -16.37
C THR A 366 1.77 -2.78 -15.88
N CYS A 367 1.98 -3.02 -14.57
CA CYS A 367 3.31 -3.25 -14.03
C CYS A 367 3.93 -4.59 -14.46
N GLY A 368 3.17 -5.46 -15.12
CA GLY A 368 3.67 -6.71 -15.70
C GLY A 368 4.79 -6.48 -16.69
N ASN A 369 5.77 -7.38 -16.72
CA ASN A 369 6.99 -7.31 -17.55
C ASN A 369 7.87 -6.05 -17.30
N LYS A 370 7.65 -5.32 -16.22
CA LYS A 370 8.52 -4.20 -15.84
C LYS A 370 9.64 -4.68 -14.94
N GLU A 371 10.84 -4.15 -15.21
CA GLU A 371 12.02 -4.42 -14.40
C GLU A 371 11.89 -3.82 -13.01
N ILE A 372 12.37 -4.54 -12.01
CA ILE A 372 12.45 -4.09 -10.62
C ILE A 372 13.83 -4.40 -10.04
N PRO A 373 14.27 -3.67 -9.01
CA PRO A 373 15.59 -3.85 -8.40
C PRO A 373 15.64 -5.10 -7.51
N ALA A 374 15.39 -6.28 -8.10
CA ALA A 374 15.46 -7.57 -7.45
C ALA A 374 16.58 -8.43 -8.02
N ASN A 375 17.09 -9.37 -7.23
CA ASN A 375 18.10 -10.34 -7.65
C ASN A 375 17.63 -11.79 -7.54
N LYS A 376 16.53 -12.06 -6.84
CA LYS A 376 15.89 -13.39 -6.78
C LYS A 376 14.50 -13.35 -6.11
N GLN A 377 13.77 -14.43 -6.31
CA GLN A 377 12.57 -14.76 -5.50
C GLN A 377 13.01 -15.16 -4.09
N TYR A 378 12.16 -14.87 -3.09
CA TYR A 378 12.43 -15.16 -1.69
C TYR A 378 11.24 -15.84 -1.01
N PHE A 379 11.47 -17.01 -0.42
CA PHE A 379 10.44 -17.89 0.18
C PHE A 379 10.54 -18.02 1.70
N GLY A 380 11.33 -17.18 2.34
CA GLY A 380 11.62 -17.25 3.77
C GLY A 380 13.03 -17.80 4.06
N ALA A 381 13.55 -17.46 5.25
CA ALA A 381 14.93 -17.83 5.63
C ALA A 381 15.12 -19.35 5.80
N SER A 382 14.07 -20.07 6.21
CA SER A 382 14.08 -21.51 6.43
C SER A 382 13.60 -22.33 5.24
N SER A 383 13.15 -21.68 4.15
CA SER A 383 12.68 -22.39 2.97
C SER A 383 13.82 -23.00 2.16
N THR A 384 13.62 -24.22 1.69
CA THR A 384 14.53 -24.90 0.75
C THR A 384 14.20 -24.59 -0.72
N ASN A 385 13.15 -23.81 -0.99
CA ASN A 385 12.78 -23.43 -2.35
C ASN A 385 13.82 -22.46 -2.92
N ALA A 386 14.49 -22.88 -3.99
CA ALA A 386 15.53 -22.09 -4.66
C ALA A 386 14.99 -21.10 -5.70
N GLY A 387 13.70 -21.12 -5.97
CA GLY A 387 13.03 -20.35 -7.02
C GLY A 387 12.37 -21.25 -8.06
N TYR A 388 11.65 -20.64 -8.98
CA TYR A 388 10.96 -21.33 -10.07
C TYR A 388 11.20 -20.61 -11.41
N SER A 389 11.06 -21.37 -12.49
CA SER A 389 11.21 -20.93 -13.87
C SER A 389 10.04 -20.05 -14.34
N VAL A 390 10.19 -19.41 -15.51
CA VAL A 390 9.10 -18.65 -16.16
C VAL A 390 7.87 -19.54 -16.42
N THR A 391 8.07 -20.80 -16.79
CA THR A 391 6.97 -21.74 -17.03
C THR A 391 6.19 -22.01 -15.75
N GLU A 392 6.88 -22.17 -14.63
CA GLU A 392 6.25 -22.35 -13.32
C GLU A 392 5.59 -21.06 -12.82
N ALA A 393 6.21 -19.89 -13.07
CA ALA A 393 5.62 -18.58 -12.81
C ALA A 393 4.28 -18.39 -13.52
N ASN A 394 4.15 -18.90 -14.75
CA ASN A 394 2.89 -18.89 -15.50
C ASN A 394 1.77 -19.68 -14.80
N ASN A 395 2.12 -20.70 -13.98
CA ASN A 395 1.11 -21.43 -13.20
C ASN A 395 0.49 -20.57 -12.08
N LEU A 396 1.23 -19.61 -11.51
CA LEU A 396 0.66 -18.62 -10.61
C LEU A 396 -0.26 -17.65 -11.34
N CYS A 397 0.18 -17.17 -12.51
CA CYS A 397 -0.59 -16.23 -13.33
C CYS A 397 -1.95 -16.81 -13.78
N LYS A 398 -2.05 -18.13 -13.98
CA LYS A 398 -3.33 -18.82 -14.28
C LYS A 398 -4.40 -18.59 -13.22
N TYR A 399 -4.00 -18.29 -11.99
CA TYR A 399 -4.90 -18.09 -10.85
C TYR A 399 -4.90 -16.64 -10.36
N GLY A 400 -4.54 -15.69 -11.24
CA GLY A 400 -4.53 -14.27 -10.89
C GLY A 400 -3.53 -13.91 -9.79
N ILE A 401 -2.41 -14.62 -9.72
CA ILE A 401 -1.30 -14.32 -8.81
C ILE A 401 -0.15 -13.77 -9.63
N THR A 402 0.24 -12.55 -9.32
CA THR A 402 1.42 -11.91 -9.91
C THR A 402 2.68 -12.31 -9.15
N THR A 403 3.76 -12.51 -9.87
CA THR A 403 5.01 -13.03 -9.31
C THR A 403 6.23 -12.31 -9.88
N LEU A 404 7.41 -12.88 -9.68
CA LEU A 404 8.66 -12.47 -10.31
C LEU A 404 9.16 -13.54 -11.26
N ALA A 405 9.72 -13.12 -12.40
CA ALA A 405 10.43 -14.00 -13.31
C ALA A 405 11.71 -13.32 -13.84
N PHE A 406 12.74 -14.11 -14.05
CA PHE A 406 13.92 -13.65 -14.78
C PHE A 406 13.67 -13.79 -16.28
N TRP A 407 13.54 -12.66 -16.96
CA TRP A 407 13.23 -12.62 -18.38
C TRP A 407 13.93 -11.46 -19.08
N GLY A 408 14.50 -11.75 -20.26
CA GLY A 408 15.17 -10.72 -21.05
C GLY A 408 16.40 -10.10 -20.37
N GLY A 409 17.09 -10.85 -19.49
CA GLY A 409 18.30 -10.41 -18.82
C GLY A 409 18.10 -9.68 -17.49
N SER A 410 16.85 -9.53 -17.01
CA SER A 410 16.56 -8.86 -15.73
C SER A 410 15.42 -9.54 -14.98
N TRP A 411 15.29 -9.22 -13.69
CA TRP A 411 14.13 -9.62 -12.87
C TRP A 411 12.98 -8.68 -13.12
N LYS A 412 11.81 -9.25 -13.43
CA LYS A 412 10.61 -8.50 -13.79
C LYS A 412 9.42 -8.97 -12.99
N ILE A 413 8.48 -8.04 -12.77
CA ILE A 413 7.14 -8.40 -12.32
C ILE A 413 6.49 -9.25 -13.41
N TRP A 414 5.87 -10.37 -13.04
CA TRP A 414 5.31 -11.34 -13.97
C TRP A 414 3.84 -11.62 -13.66
N GLY A 415 2.95 -11.10 -14.51
CA GLY A 415 1.51 -11.19 -14.39
C GLY A 415 0.82 -9.84 -14.58
N ASP A 416 -0.31 -9.87 -15.29
CA ASP A 416 -1.10 -8.72 -15.74
C ASP A 416 -2.58 -8.82 -15.32
N HIS A 417 -2.93 -9.88 -14.61
CA HIS A 417 -4.30 -10.18 -14.21
C HIS A 417 -4.68 -9.55 -12.86
N THR A 418 -5.99 -9.37 -12.67
CA THR A 418 -6.55 -9.10 -11.35
C THR A 418 -6.57 -10.36 -10.49
N ALA A 419 -6.83 -10.20 -9.19
CA ALA A 419 -7.00 -11.33 -8.28
C ALA A 419 -8.25 -12.17 -8.57
N ALA A 420 -9.24 -11.65 -9.29
CA ALA A 420 -10.43 -12.37 -9.70
C ALA A 420 -10.16 -13.37 -10.83
N TYR A 421 -9.06 -13.20 -11.57
CA TYR A 421 -8.79 -14.02 -12.75
C TYR A 421 -8.51 -15.48 -12.40
N THR A 422 -9.14 -16.37 -13.17
CA THR A 422 -8.82 -17.81 -13.21
C THR A 422 -8.84 -18.26 -14.66
N PHE A 423 -7.77 -18.91 -15.09
CA PHE A 423 -7.64 -19.41 -16.47
C PHE A 423 -8.72 -20.43 -16.78
N ASP A 424 -9.29 -20.34 -17.98
CA ASP A 424 -10.33 -21.25 -18.50
C ASP A 424 -11.61 -21.27 -17.64
N SER A 425 -11.95 -20.13 -17.04
CA SER A 425 -13.20 -19.93 -16.29
C SER A 425 -14.10 -18.94 -17.03
N ASP A 426 -15.33 -19.34 -17.28
CA ASP A 426 -16.37 -18.48 -17.88
C ASP A 426 -16.95 -17.46 -16.86
N ASP A 427 -16.64 -17.62 -15.58
CA ASP A 427 -17.19 -16.79 -14.50
C ASP A 427 -16.47 -15.44 -14.32
N VAL A 428 -15.35 -15.21 -15.02
CA VAL A 428 -14.59 -13.96 -14.89
C VAL A 428 -15.19 -12.89 -15.80
N ASP A 429 -15.66 -11.79 -15.20
CA ASP A 429 -16.11 -10.62 -15.96
C ASP A 429 -14.97 -10.13 -16.88
N PRO A 430 -15.23 -9.94 -18.19
CA PRO A 430 -14.20 -9.47 -19.13
C PRO A 430 -13.45 -8.19 -18.70
N ARG A 431 -14.12 -7.27 -17.98
CA ARG A 431 -13.49 -6.05 -17.44
C ARG A 431 -12.44 -6.34 -16.36
N ALA A 432 -12.58 -7.48 -15.66
CA ALA A 432 -11.74 -7.89 -14.54
C ALA A 432 -10.58 -8.82 -14.95
N ILE A 433 -10.42 -9.12 -16.23
CA ILE A 433 -9.34 -9.99 -16.72
C ILE A 433 -7.97 -9.33 -16.46
N PHE A 434 -7.83 -8.06 -16.83
CA PHE A 434 -6.58 -7.32 -16.69
C PHE A 434 -6.67 -6.19 -15.65
N ASP A 435 -5.61 -6.04 -14.86
CA ASP A 435 -5.50 -4.98 -13.85
C ASP A 435 -5.62 -3.58 -14.47
N VAL A 436 -5.00 -3.36 -15.62
CA VAL A 436 -5.03 -2.08 -16.32
C VAL A 436 -6.45 -1.74 -16.81
N SER A 437 -7.24 -2.73 -17.22
CA SER A 437 -8.61 -2.51 -17.70
C SER A 437 -9.50 -2.00 -16.58
N ILE A 438 -9.50 -2.67 -15.43
CA ILE A 438 -10.30 -2.22 -14.29
C ILE A 438 -9.82 -0.87 -13.75
N ARG A 439 -8.51 -0.65 -13.67
CA ARG A 439 -7.93 0.63 -13.22
C ARG A 439 -8.33 1.79 -14.14
N MET A 440 -8.38 1.57 -15.46
CA MET A 440 -8.87 2.56 -16.42
C MET A 440 -10.34 2.91 -16.18
N LEU A 441 -11.20 1.93 -15.90
CA LEU A 441 -12.61 2.19 -15.59
C LEU A 441 -12.75 2.99 -14.28
N LEU A 442 -12.01 2.63 -13.23
CA LEU A 442 -12.00 3.37 -11.96
C LEU A 442 -11.49 4.81 -12.13
N TYR A 443 -10.44 4.99 -12.95
CA TYR A 443 -9.91 6.31 -13.31
C TYR A 443 -10.98 7.19 -13.99
N LEU A 444 -11.70 6.65 -14.96
CA LEU A 444 -12.76 7.38 -15.66
C LEU A 444 -13.89 7.80 -14.70
N THR A 445 -14.28 6.89 -13.80
CA THR A 445 -15.31 7.17 -12.79
C THR A 445 -14.88 8.31 -11.85
N ASN A 446 -13.70 8.21 -11.27
CA ASN A 446 -13.19 9.23 -10.35
C ASN A 446 -13.02 10.57 -11.03
N ARG A 447 -12.51 10.56 -12.25
CA ARG A 447 -12.26 11.76 -13.02
C ARG A 447 -13.53 12.51 -13.41
N PHE A 448 -14.58 11.79 -13.78
CA PHE A 448 -15.89 12.38 -14.04
C PHE A 448 -16.39 13.13 -12.79
N GLN A 449 -16.31 12.49 -11.63
CA GLN A 449 -16.73 13.08 -10.36
C GLN A 449 -15.94 14.36 -10.03
N ILE A 450 -14.60 14.32 -10.11
CA ILE A 450 -13.75 15.49 -9.82
C ILE A 450 -14.07 16.65 -10.76
N LYS A 451 -14.20 16.37 -12.05
CA LYS A 451 -14.42 17.37 -13.08
C LYS A 451 -15.73 18.11 -12.91
N TRP A 452 -16.80 17.38 -12.61
CA TRP A 452 -18.14 17.93 -12.59
C TRP A 452 -18.66 18.29 -11.19
N ALA A 453 -17.90 17.98 -10.13
CA ALA A 453 -18.23 18.39 -8.76
C ALA A 453 -18.62 19.89 -8.63
N PRO A 454 -17.93 20.86 -9.29
CA PRO A 454 -18.30 22.27 -9.19
C PRO A 454 -19.61 22.64 -9.87
N THR A 455 -20.26 21.71 -10.59
CA THR A 455 -21.53 21.92 -11.27
C THR A 455 -22.75 21.47 -10.46
N ILE A 456 -22.53 20.76 -9.36
CA ILE A 456 -23.60 20.34 -8.45
C ILE A 456 -24.36 21.57 -7.95
N ASP A 457 -25.67 21.44 -7.79
CA ASP A 457 -26.63 22.50 -7.43
C ASP A 457 -26.79 23.63 -8.47
N LYS A 458 -26.09 23.57 -9.60
CA LYS A 458 -26.38 24.49 -10.72
C LYS A 458 -27.58 23.98 -11.54
N PRO A 459 -28.38 24.88 -12.08
CA PRO A 459 -29.45 24.46 -12.98
C PRO A 459 -28.89 23.66 -14.15
N LEU A 460 -29.40 22.44 -14.37
CA LEU A 460 -29.03 21.66 -15.54
C LEU A 460 -29.80 22.20 -16.77
N THR A 461 -29.23 23.22 -17.38
CA THR A 461 -29.73 23.71 -18.67
C THR A 461 -29.36 22.73 -19.79
N VAL A 462 -30.08 22.79 -20.91
CA VAL A 462 -29.74 22.00 -22.11
C VAL A 462 -28.29 22.28 -22.53
N GLN A 463 -27.85 23.53 -22.45
CA GLN A 463 -26.46 23.91 -22.75
C GLN A 463 -25.45 23.24 -21.81
N LEU A 464 -25.73 23.17 -20.51
CA LEU A 464 -24.83 22.51 -19.57
C LEU A 464 -24.76 20.99 -19.84
N LYS A 465 -25.90 20.34 -20.08
CA LYS A 465 -25.99 18.94 -20.48
C LYS A 465 -25.12 18.66 -21.73
N ASP A 466 -25.30 19.49 -22.77
CA ASP A 466 -24.55 19.34 -24.02
C ASP A 466 -23.05 19.62 -23.82
N THR A 467 -22.71 20.59 -22.96
CA THR A 467 -21.32 20.88 -22.60
C THR A 467 -20.64 19.66 -21.93
N ILE A 468 -21.35 18.97 -21.01
CA ILE A 468 -20.84 17.76 -20.38
C ILE A 468 -20.58 16.68 -21.45
N LEU A 469 -21.55 16.43 -22.32
CA LEU A 469 -21.42 15.46 -23.40
C LEU A 469 -20.21 15.75 -24.31
N VAL A 470 -20.09 16.98 -24.81
CA VAL A 470 -19.00 17.36 -25.70
C VAL A 470 -17.65 17.26 -25.02
N ARG A 471 -17.50 17.81 -23.80
CA ARG A 471 -16.22 17.81 -23.10
C ARG A 471 -15.76 16.44 -22.67
N GLU A 472 -16.67 15.56 -22.27
CA GLU A 472 -16.31 14.19 -21.95
C GLU A 472 -16.00 13.38 -23.21
N GLN A 473 -16.72 13.60 -24.33
CA GLN A 473 -16.41 12.96 -25.60
C GLN A 473 -15.02 13.39 -26.09
N GLU A 474 -14.68 14.69 -26.09
CA GLU A 474 -13.34 15.20 -26.44
C GLU A 474 -12.24 14.50 -25.63
N ARG A 475 -12.51 14.23 -24.34
CA ARG A 475 -11.56 13.53 -23.47
C ARG A 475 -11.42 12.05 -23.82
N LEU A 476 -12.53 11.37 -24.09
CA LEU A 476 -12.50 9.97 -24.53
C LEU A 476 -11.73 9.82 -25.84
N ASP A 477 -11.92 10.74 -26.79
CA ASP A 477 -11.21 10.77 -28.07
C ASP A 477 -9.70 11.01 -27.87
N ALA A 478 -9.33 11.87 -26.91
CA ALA A 478 -7.93 12.07 -26.52
C ALA A 478 -7.29 10.80 -25.94
N LEU A 479 -8.01 10.03 -25.12
CA LEU A 479 -7.53 8.75 -24.59
C LEU A 479 -7.37 7.68 -25.69
N VAL A 480 -8.20 7.70 -26.73
CA VAL A 480 -8.01 6.87 -27.93
C VAL A 480 -6.74 7.28 -28.68
N THR A 481 -6.54 8.59 -28.85
CA THR A 481 -5.33 9.12 -29.52
C THR A 481 -4.06 8.75 -28.75
N MET A 482 -4.11 8.74 -27.42
CA MET A 482 -3.03 8.29 -26.53
C MET A 482 -2.80 6.78 -26.60
N GLY A 483 -3.77 6.00 -27.05
CA GLY A 483 -3.74 4.53 -27.08
C GLY A 483 -4.23 3.88 -25.79
N ALA A 484 -4.77 4.64 -24.86
CA ALA A 484 -5.33 4.12 -23.59
C ALA A 484 -6.68 3.44 -23.77
N LEU A 485 -7.45 3.85 -24.79
CA LEU A 485 -8.72 3.25 -25.19
C LEU A 485 -8.65 2.83 -26.66
N VAL A 486 -9.48 1.85 -27.06
CA VAL A 486 -9.63 1.41 -28.44
C VAL A 486 -11.07 1.53 -28.91
N GLY A 487 -11.26 1.58 -30.24
CA GLY A 487 -12.57 1.67 -30.86
C GLY A 487 -13.16 3.09 -30.81
N THR A 488 -14.47 3.16 -30.68
CA THR A 488 -15.25 4.40 -30.61
C THR A 488 -15.91 4.54 -29.25
N PRO A 489 -15.20 5.04 -28.25
CA PRO A 489 -15.81 5.31 -26.96
C PRO A 489 -16.88 6.37 -27.10
N LYS A 490 -17.90 6.30 -26.26
CA LYS A 490 -18.98 7.30 -26.30
C LYS A 490 -19.52 7.61 -24.91
N ILE A 491 -19.99 8.83 -24.77
CA ILE A 491 -20.84 9.24 -23.66
C ILE A 491 -22.22 9.58 -24.20
N VAL A 492 -23.25 9.11 -23.53
CA VAL A 492 -24.65 9.31 -23.92
C VAL A 492 -25.48 9.77 -22.72
N PHE A 493 -26.52 10.54 -23.01
CA PHE A 493 -27.56 10.92 -22.06
C PHE A 493 -28.88 10.34 -22.59
N GLU A 494 -29.23 9.14 -22.10
CA GLU A 494 -30.37 8.39 -22.61
C GLU A 494 -31.63 8.68 -21.81
N GLU A 495 -32.76 8.90 -22.52
CA GLU A 495 -34.06 9.13 -21.90
C GLU A 495 -34.52 7.96 -21.04
N ALA A 496 -34.18 6.73 -21.45
CA ALA A 496 -34.50 5.51 -20.69
C ALA A 496 -33.87 5.47 -19.28
N HIS A 497 -32.73 6.16 -19.10
CA HIS A 497 -32.01 6.25 -17.84
C HIS A 497 -32.19 7.61 -17.13
N ASN A 498 -32.99 8.51 -17.70
CA ASN A 498 -33.29 9.82 -17.16
C ASN A 498 -34.82 10.05 -17.26
N THR A 499 -35.55 9.31 -16.44
CA THR A 499 -37.01 9.39 -16.44
C THR A 499 -37.51 10.77 -15.99
N MET A 500 -38.76 11.10 -16.26
CA MET A 500 -39.34 12.37 -15.80
C MET A 500 -39.28 12.46 -14.26
N ASP A 501 -39.42 11.37 -13.55
CA ASP A 501 -39.32 11.31 -12.09
C ASP A 501 -37.88 11.61 -11.61
N ASP A 502 -36.86 11.00 -12.23
CA ASP A 502 -35.45 11.31 -11.94
C ASP A 502 -35.14 12.80 -12.17
N ILE A 503 -35.56 13.32 -13.30
CA ILE A 503 -35.34 14.72 -13.66
C ILE A 503 -36.04 15.68 -12.65
N MET A 504 -37.27 15.36 -12.23
CA MET A 504 -38.00 16.15 -11.21
C MET A 504 -37.30 16.15 -9.85
N HIS A 505 -36.58 15.07 -9.54
CA HIS A 505 -35.78 14.94 -8.30
C HIS A 505 -34.35 15.47 -8.45
N GLY A 506 -33.97 15.98 -9.64
CA GLY A 506 -32.63 16.50 -9.90
C GLY A 506 -31.56 15.40 -10.11
N ASN A 507 -31.98 14.17 -10.38
CA ASN A 507 -31.10 13.05 -10.64
C ASN A 507 -30.84 12.92 -12.14
N PHE A 508 -29.58 13.03 -12.56
CA PHE A 508 -29.19 12.94 -13.96
C PHE A 508 -28.09 11.90 -14.15
N ARG A 509 -28.20 11.10 -15.21
CA ARG A 509 -27.27 10.02 -15.53
C ARG A 509 -26.68 10.16 -16.93
N TRP A 510 -25.36 10.08 -17.01
CA TRP A 510 -24.60 9.91 -18.24
C TRP A 510 -24.00 8.52 -18.26
N ASP A 511 -24.13 7.81 -19.37
CA ASP A 511 -23.54 6.50 -19.58
C ASP A 511 -22.30 6.62 -20.46
N ILE A 512 -21.15 6.17 -19.93
CA ILE A 512 -19.86 6.16 -20.62
C ILE A 512 -19.55 4.72 -21.01
N GLN A 513 -19.39 4.49 -22.31
CA GLN A 513 -19.09 3.17 -22.89
C GLN A 513 -17.70 3.22 -23.52
N VAL A 514 -16.78 2.41 -23.01
CA VAL A 514 -15.37 2.42 -23.39
C VAL A 514 -14.81 1.00 -23.45
N THR A 515 -13.75 0.83 -24.23
CA THR A 515 -12.94 -0.39 -24.25
C THR A 515 -11.50 0.00 -23.90
N PRO A 516 -11.02 -0.29 -22.68
CA PRO A 516 -9.61 -0.13 -22.34
C PRO A 516 -8.73 -0.96 -23.28
N THR A 517 -7.58 -0.43 -23.67
CA THR A 517 -6.63 -1.15 -24.53
C THR A 517 -6.07 -2.36 -23.77
N PRO A 518 -6.25 -3.58 -24.28
CA PRO A 518 -5.71 -4.77 -23.61
C PRO A 518 -4.19 -4.80 -23.73
N PRO A 519 -3.47 -5.28 -22.72
CA PRO A 519 -2.02 -5.46 -22.79
C PRO A 519 -1.65 -6.58 -23.78
N LEU A 520 -0.52 -6.45 -24.45
CA LEU A 520 0.06 -7.54 -25.25
C LEU A 520 0.63 -8.61 -24.32
N LYS A 521 -0.19 -9.58 -23.92
CA LYS A 521 0.18 -10.63 -22.97
C LYS A 521 1.10 -11.67 -23.59
N SER A 522 0.85 -12.08 -24.83
CA SER A 522 1.65 -13.08 -25.53
C SER A 522 1.74 -12.77 -27.02
N ALA A 523 2.92 -12.99 -27.58
CA ALA A 523 3.16 -12.91 -29.02
C ALA A 523 3.77 -14.23 -29.49
N SER A 524 3.16 -14.86 -30.50
CA SER A 524 3.64 -16.11 -31.07
C SER A 524 4.03 -15.93 -32.53
N ALA A 525 5.23 -16.37 -32.89
CA ALA A 525 5.69 -16.41 -34.26
C ALA A 525 5.75 -17.85 -34.74
N TYR A 526 5.14 -18.13 -35.87
CA TYR A 526 5.21 -19.43 -36.54
C TYR A 526 6.20 -19.32 -37.67
N VAL A 527 7.39 -19.89 -37.51
CA VAL A 527 8.45 -19.85 -38.50
C VAL A 527 8.44 -21.15 -39.31
N ALA A 528 8.23 -21.03 -40.61
CA ALA A 528 8.26 -22.16 -41.54
C ALA A 528 9.48 -22.05 -42.45
N TYR A 529 10.11 -23.19 -42.74
CA TYR A 529 11.13 -23.26 -43.76
C TYR A 529 10.47 -23.14 -45.14
N THR A 530 11.10 -22.38 -46.02
CA THR A 530 10.76 -22.34 -47.46
C THR A 530 12.02 -22.49 -48.30
N ASP A 531 11.96 -23.25 -49.37
CA ASP A 531 13.03 -23.39 -50.32
C ASP A 531 13.03 -22.30 -51.42
N ALA A 532 11.98 -21.46 -51.44
CA ALA A 532 11.82 -20.38 -52.42
C ALA A 532 13.04 -19.45 -52.53
N GLY A 533 13.77 -19.25 -51.44
CA GLY A 533 15.00 -18.45 -51.43
C GLY A 533 16.19 -19.10 -52.16
N LEU A 534 16.15 -20.45 -52.40
CA LEU A 534 17.24 -21.15 -53.08
C LEU A 534 17.30 -20.84 -54.58
N THR A 535 16.19 -20.31 -55.14
CA THR A 535 16.18 -19.82 -56.53
C THR A 535 17.18 -18.66 -56.78
N ALA A 536 17.63 -17.98 -55.75
CA ALA A 536 18.65 -16.93 -55.85
C ALA A 536 20.06 -17.46 -56.21
N TYR A 537 20.28 -18.78 -56.16
CA TYR A 537 21.53 -19.45 -56.54
C TYR A 537 21.56 -19.87 -58.01
N PHE A 538 20.47 -19.71 -58.73
CA PHE A 538 20.35 -20.03 -60.15
C PHE A 538 19.98 -18.77 -60.95
#